data_b4f1711d28a73bc4115ae19427acf788
#
_entry.id   b4f1711d28a73bc4115ae19427acf788
#
_cell.length_a   1.000
_cell.length_b   1.000
_cell.length_c   1.000
_cell.angle_alpha   90.00
_cell.angle_beta   90.00
_cell.angle_gamma   90.00
#
_symmetry.space_group_name_H-M   'P 1'
#
loop_
_entity.id
_entity.type
_entity.pdbx_description
1 polymer ?
#
loop_
_entity_poly.entity_id
_entity_poly.type
_entity_poly.pdbx_seq_one_letter_code
_entity_poly.pdbx_strand_id
1 'polypeptide(L)'
;MFVLLVGPKGSGKSHIGCILEQRLGVLFFHVEPLWMDYYAECRAADSQPNISDGIARVHPKIVDALQAHKHVCVETTGASVEILDDLLSLYPSDKTLVVRVSAPLALCLTRIAERDPTHQIQMDMESIRKVYELSIAAPIYPALVFENRSLSVEEIVTQFQQILSLSTG
;
A
#
# COMPACT_ATOMS: atom_id res chain seq x y z
N MET A 1 2.38 15.93 -0.41
CA MET A 1 3.32 14.82 -0.12
C MET A 1 2.64 13.51 -0.45
N PHE A 2 3.36 12.62 -1.06
CA PHE A 2 2.94 11.26 -1.35
C PHE A 2 3.53 10.29 -0.32
N VAL A 3 2.70 9.53 0.39
CA VAL A 3 3.11 8.48 1.34
C VAL A 3 2.86 7.12 0.70
N LEU A 4 3.90 6.33 0.49
CA LEU A 4 3.81 4.99 -0.08
C LEU A 4 4.11 3.95 1.01
N LEU A 5 3.09 3.23 1.46
CA LEU A 5 3.22 2.12 2.40
C LEU A 5 3.54 0.84 1.63
N VAL A 6 4.71 0.27 1.86
CA VAL A 6 5.18 -0.95 1.17
C VAL A 6 5.34 -2.07 2.19
N GLY A 7 4.76 -3.24 1.92
CA GLY A 7 4.89 -4.38 2.81
C GLY A 7 3.94 -5.53 2.46
N PRO A 8 4.14 -6.73 3.02
CA PRO A 8 3.36 -7.91 2.66
C PRO A 8 1.87 -7.75 2.98
N LYS A 9 1.04 -8.55 2.32
CA LYS A 9 -0.39 -8.67 2.65
C LYS A 9 -0.52 -9.11 4.12
N GLY A 10 -1.42 -8.47 4.87
CA GLY A 10 -1.59 -8.73 6.31
C GLY A 10 -0.59 -8.03 7.23
N SER A 11 0.37 -7.24 6.71
CA SER A 11 1.33 -6.52 7.56
C SER A 11 0.73 -5.34 8.34
N GLY A 12 -0.49 -4.88 7.98
CA GLY A 12 -1.19 -3.79 8.66
C GLY A 12 -1.06 -2.42 8.00
N LYS A 13 -0.66 -2.36 6.73
CA LYS A 13 -0.58 -1.11 5.96
C LYS A 13 -1.90 -0.34 5.95
N SER A 14 -3.01 -1.01 5.64
CA SER A 14 -4.34 -0.38 5.60
C SER A 14 -4.74 0.19 6.95
N HIS A 15 -4.37 -0.46 8.07
CA HIS A 15 -4.58 0.06 9.41
C HIS A 15 -3.80 1.35 9.64
N ILE A 16 -2.53 1.38 9.24
CA ILE A 16 -1.71 2.60 9.29
C ILE A 16 -2.31 3.70 8.41
N GLY A 17 -2.71 3.38 7.17
CA GLY A 17 -3.37 4.32 6.26
C GLY A 17 -4.62 4.98 6.87
N CYS A 18 -5.49 4.18 7.49
CA CYS A 18 -6.66 4.69 8.20
C CYS A 18 -6.30 5.61 9.38
N ILE A 19 -5.24 5.29 10.15
CA ILE A 19 -4.76 6.16 11.24
C ILE A 19 -4.28 7.50 10.67
N LEU A 20 -3.50 7.49 9.58
CA LEU A 20 -3.02 8.71 8.93
C LEU A 20 -4.18 9.59 8.46
N GLU A 21 -5.23 8.99 7.91
CA GLU A 21 -6.42 9.72 7.48
C GLU A 21 -7.16 10.34 8.65
N GLN A 22 -7.45 9.56 9.68
CA GLN A 22 -8.26 10.00 10.84
C GLN A 22 -7.54 11.00 11.73
N ARG A 23 -6.22 10.88 11.88
CA ARG A 23 -5.44 11.62 12.88
C ARG A 23 -4.58 12.73 12.27
N LEU A 24 -4.22 12.64 11.00
CA LEU A 24 -3.28 13.57 10.34
C LEU A 24 -3.86 14.22 9.06
N GLY A 25 -5.08 13.88 8.66
CA GLY A 25 -5.72 14.46 7.47
C GLY A 25 -5.02 14.07 6.15
N VAL A 26 -4.31 12.95 6.14
CA VAL A 26 -3.70 12.38 4.93
C VAL A 26 -4.75 11.53 4.24
N LEU A 27 -5.16 11.84 3.02
CA LEU A 27 -6.10 10.99 2.28
C LEU A 27 -5.53 9.59 2.14
N PHE A 28 -6.18 8.57 2.68
CA PHE A 28 -5.84 7.19 2.42
C PHE A 28 -6.60 6.69 1.19
N PHE A 29 -5.89 6.63 0.05
CA PHE A 29 -6.46 6.21 -1.22
C PHE A 29 -6.41 4.67 -1.34
N HIS A 30 -7.58 4.04 -1.23
CA HIS A 30 -7.73 2.58 -1.27
C HIS A 30 -7.61 2.05 -2.70
N VAL A 31 -6.51 1.42 -3.03
CA VAL A 31 -6.24 0.86 -4.38
C VAL A 31 -6.75 -0.56 -4.55
N GLU A 32 -6.84 -1.37 -3.49
CA GLU A 32 -7.25 -2.78 -3.59
C GLU A 32 -8.62 -2.96 -4.26
N PRO A 33 -9.68 -2.17 -3.93
CA PRO A 33 -10.96 -2.26 -4.63
C PRO A 33 -10.86 -2.06 -6.14
N LEU A 34 -10.03 -1.13 -6.59
CA LEU A 34 -9.85 -0.86 -8.04
C LEU A 34 -9.20 -2.03 -8.77
N TRP A 35 -8.24 -2.69 -8.13
CA TRP A 35 -7.65 -3.91 -8.66
C TRP A 35 -8.66 -5.08 -8.65
N MET A 36 -9.49 -5.19 -7.61
CA MET A 36 -10.55 -6.20 -7.55
C MET A 36 -11.56 -6.02 -8.69
N ASP A 37 -11.98 -4.78 -8.97
CA ASP A 37 -12.87 -4.46 -10.08
C ASP A 37 -12.24 -4.85 -11.41
N TYR A 38 -10.97 -4.50 -11.63
CA TYR A 38 -10.24 -4.89 -12.84
C TYR A 38 -10.18 -6.41 -13.01
N TYR A 39 -9.85 -7.15 -11.96
CA TYR A 39 -9.82 -8.62 -12.02
C TYR A 39 -11.21 -9.23 -12.23
N ALA A 40 -12.26 -8.62 -11.71
CA ALA A 40 -13.64 -9.05 -11.93
C ALA A 40 -14.04 -8.86 -13.41
N GLU A 41 -13.68 -7.74 -14.02
CA GLU A 41 -13.91 -7.47 -15.45
C GLU A 41 -13.16 -8.47 -16.33
N CYS A 42 -11.88 -8.76 -16.03
CA CYS A 42 -11.10 -9.76 -16.77
C CYS A 42 -11.78 -11.14 -16.72
N ARG A 43 -12.22 -11.57 -15.54
CA ARG A 43 -12.96 -12.84 -15.38
C ARG A 43 -14.25 -12.86 -16.17
N ALA A 44 -15.02 -11.77 -16.15
CA ALA A 44 -16.29 -11.67 -16.91
C ALA A 44 -16.06 -11.72 -18.44
N ALA A 45 -14.91 -11.24 -18.89
CA ALA A 45 -14.52 -11.23 -20.31
C ALA A 45 -13.73 -12.49 -20.72
N ASP A 46 -13.55 -13.48 -19.83
CA ASP A 46 -12.72 -14.66 -20.03
C ASP A 46 -11.28 -14.30 -20.52
N SER A 47 -10.74 -13.20 -19.99
CA SER A 47 -9.41 -12.69 -20.34
C SER A 47 -8.46 -12.82 -19.16
N GLN A 48 -7.16 -12.99 -19.47
CA GLN A 48 -6.12 -12.99 -18.45
C GLN A 48 -5.79 -11.54 -18.03
N PRO A 49 -5.68 -11.27 -16.70
CA PRO A 49 -5.24 -9.96 -16.23
C PRO A 49 -3.81 -9.65 -16.70
N ASN A 50 -3.59 -8.40 -17.10
CA ASN A 50 -2.29 -7.87 -17.46
C ASN A 50 -1.92 -6.73 -16.48
N ILE A 51 -0.70 -6.72 -15.98
CA ILE A 51 -0.25 -5.71 -15.01
C ILE A 51 -0.29 -4.30 -15.61
N SER A 52 0.19 -4.12 -16.84
CA SER A 52 0.21 -2.81 -17.50
C SER A 52 -1.19 -2.23 -17.68
N ASP A 53 -2.18 -3.07 -18.04
CA ASP A 53 -3.58 -2.64 -18.16
C ASP A 53 -4.18 -2.25 -16.81
N GLY A 54 -3.84 -2.99 -15.75
CA GLY A 54 -4.24 -2.64 -14.38
C GLY A 54 -3.62 -1.31 -13.92
N ILE A 55 -2.34 -1.09 -14.17
CA ILE A 55 -1.65 0.18 -13.92
C ILE A 55 -2.36 1.33 -14.64
N ALA A 56 -2.62 1.18 -15.94
CA ALA A 56 -3.28 2.20 -16.75
C ALA A 56 -4.69 2.58 -16.25
N ARG A 57 -5.36 1.68 -15.51
CA ARG A 57 -6.67 1.93 -14.92
C ARG A 57 -6.62 2.54 -13.52
N VAL A 58 -5.66 2.08 -12.69
CA VAL A 58 -5.59 2.44 -11.26
C VAL A 58 -4.79 3.71 -11.05
N HIS A 59 -3.63 3.83 -11.67
CA HIS A 59 -2.68 4.90 -11.36
C HIS A 59 -3.15 6.30 -11.76
N PRO A 60 -3.89 6.54 -12.87
CA PRO A 60 -4.46 7.86 -13.15
C PRO A 60 -5.34 8.38 -12.02
N LYS A 61 -6.09 7.49 -11.34
CA LYS A 61 -6.93 7.86 -10.19
C LYS A 61 -6.10 8.27 -8.96
N ILE A 62 -4.90 7.69 -8.80
CA ILE A 62 -3.94 8.12 -7.77
C ILE A 62 -3.40 9.52 -8.11
N VAL A 63 -3.08 9.77 -9.39
CA VAL A 63 -2.62 11.08 -9.85
C VAL A 63 -3.69 12.15 -9.60
N ASP A 64 -4.96 11.87 -9.91
CA ASP A 64 -6.07 12.78 -9.62
C ASP A 64 -6.17 13.09 -8.11
N ALA A 65 -6.02 12.07 -7.26
CA ALA A 65 -5.99 12.26 -5.81
C ALA A 65 -4.80 13.12 -5.35
N LEU A 66 -3.60 12.90 -5.93
CA LEU A 66 -2.39 13.68 -5.64
C LEU A 66 -2.51 15.15 -6.07
N GLN A 67 -3.30 15.43 -7.11
CA GLN A 67 -3.59 16.80 -7.55
C GLN A 67 -4.63 17.49 -6.65
N ALA A 68 -5.62 16.73 -6.17
CA ALA A 68 -6.73 17.26 -5.38
C ALA A 68 -6.39 17.44 -3.88
N HIS A 69 -5.41 16.70 -3.34
CA HIS A 69 -5.11 16.64 -1.92
C HIS A 69 -3.65 16.97 -1.62
N LYS A 70 -3.42 17.70 -0.53
CA LYS A 70 -2.06 18.09 -0.07
C LYS A 70 -1.21 16.87 0.30
N HIS A 71 -1.81 15.85 0.91
CA HIS A 71 -1.17 14.64 1.36
C HIS A 71 -2.02 13.44 0.97
N VAL A 72 -1.42 12.46 0.29
CA VAL A 72 -2.07 11.22 -0.14
C VAL A 72 -1.22 10.03 0.30
N CYS A 73 -1.85 9.04 0.88
CA CYS A 73 -1.26 7.77 1.25
C CYS A 73 -1.81 6.65 0.35
N VAL A 74 -0.93 5.84 -0.20
CA VAL A 74 -1.26 4.65 -0.99
C VAL A 74 -0.51 3.46 -0.41
N GLU A 75 -1.07 2.27 -0.56
CA GLU A 75 -0.41 1.04 -0.14
C GLU A 75 -0.13 0.11 -1.32
N THR A 76 1.00 -0.61 -1.25
CA THR A 76 1.35 -1.69 -2.17
C THR A 76 2.03 -2.83 -1.42
N THR A 77 1.98 -4.04 -1.99
CA THR A 77 2.83 -5.14 -1.50
C THR A 77 4.29 -4.93 -1.85
N GLY A 78 4.58 -4.23 -2.93
CA GLY A 78 5.93 -4.12 -3.50
C GLY A 78 6.43 -5.42 -4.15
N ALA A 79 5.58 -6.44 -4.29
CA ALA A 79 5.97 -7.73 -4.86
C ALA A 79 6.13 -7.67 -6.39
N SER A 80 5.44 -6.75 -7.08
CA SER A 80 5.68 -6.43 -8.49
C SER A 80 6.58 -5.21 -8.58
N VAL A 81 7.75 -5.38 -9.15
CA VAL A 81 8.70 -4.28 -9.41
C VAL A 81 8.08 -3.26 -10.37
N GLU A 82 7.37 -3.71 -11.39
CA GLU A 82 6.70 -2.85 -12.36
C GLU A 82 5.67 -1.90 -11.71
N ILE A 83 4.79 -2.43 -10.84
CA ILE A 83 3.84 -1.61 -10.07
C ILE A 83 4.56 -0.66 -9.11
N LEU A 84 5.61 -1.14 -8.47
CA LEU A 84 6.37 -0.34 -7.50
C LEU A 84 7.09 0.84 -8.18
N ASP A 85 7.77 0.59 -9.30
CA ASP A 85 8.50 1.61 -10.06
C ASP A 85 7.54 2.65 -10.62
N ASP A 86 6.40 2.22 -11.14
CA ASP A 86 5.36 3.14 -11.63
C ASP A 86 4.82 4.01 -10.50
N LEU A 87 4.46 3.43 -9.34
CA LEU A 87 4.02 4.20 -8.16
C LEU A 87 5.05 5.22 -7.69
N LEU A 88 6.34 4.86 -7.67
CA LEU A 88 7.43 5.76 -7.29
C LEU A 88 7.63 6.89 -8.30
N SER A 89 7.21 6.69 -9.55
CA SER A 89 7.29 7.71 -10.61
C SER A 89 6.14 8.72 -10.60
N LEU A 90 5.04 8.45 -9.90
CA LEU A 90 3.83 9.31 -9.91
C LEU A 90 4.05 10.69 -9.26
N TYR A 91 5.06 10.83 -8.40
CA TYR A 91 5.28 12.06 -7.65
C TYR A 91 6.78 12.32 -7.44
N PRO A 92 7.23 13.59 -7.31
CA PRO A 92 8.63 13.92 -7.10
C PRO A 92 9.23 13.16 -5.90
N SER A 93 10.42 12.61 -6.07
CA SER A 93 11.08 11.75 -5.07
C SER A 93 11.37 12.48 -3.75
N ASP A 94 11.68 13.77 -3.81
CA ASP A 94 11.89 14.65 -2.64
C ASP A 94 10.61 14.95 -1.87
N LYS A 95 9.45 14.64 -2.45
CA LYS A 95 8.11 14.79 -1.85
C LYS A 95 7.41 13.45 -1.65
N THR A 96 8.13 12.34 -1.85
CA THR A 96 7.63 10.97 -1.67
C THR A 96 8.23 10.35 -0.43
N LEU A 97 7.39 9.96 0.52
CA LEU A 97 7.76 9.26 1.75
C LEU A 97 7.50 7.76 1.58
N VAL A 98 8.55 6.99 1.39
CA VAL A 98 8.45 5.52 1.33
C VAL A 98 8.55 4.95 2.75
N VAL A 99 7.57 4.14 3.12
CA VAL A 99 7.47 3.52 4.45
C VAL A 99 7.37 2.01 4.30
N ARG A 100 8.31 1.30 4.91
CA ARG A 100 8.24 -0.16 5.00
C ARG A 100 7.37 -0.58 6.18
N VAL A 101 6.39 -1.42 5.94
CA VAL A 101 5.54 -2.02 6.97
C VAL A 101 5.73 -3.54 6.93
N SER A 102 6.36 -4.09 7.96
CA SER A 102 6.61 -5.53 8.08
C SER A 102 5.87 -6.14 9.27
N ALA A 103 5.58 -7.43 9.19
CA ALA A 103 5.11 -8.27 10.27
C ALA A 103 5.54 -9.72 10.00
N PRO A 104 5.68 -10.58 11.02
CA PRO A 104 5.98 -11.99 10.81
C PRO A 104 4.94 -12.67 9.92
N LEU A 105 5.36 -13.60 9.05
CA LEU A 105 4.47 -14.30 8.13
C LEU A 105 3.27 -14.94 8.85
N ALA A 106 3.49 -15.60 9.99
CA ALA A 106 2.41 -16.21 10.76
C ALA A 106 1.32 -15.20 11.16
N LEU A 107 1.73 -13.99 11.61
CA LEU A 107 0.80 -12.93 11.97
C LEU A 107 0.07 -12.37 10.73
N CYS A 108 0.77 -12.25 9.60
CA CYS A 108 0.14 -11.86 8.34
C CYS A 108 -0.95 -12.85 7.93
N LEU A 109 -0.66 -14.15 8.00
CA LEU A 109 -1.62 -15.21 7.66
C LEU A 109 -2.86 -15.19 8.56
N THR A 110 -2.67 -15.05 9.88
CA THR A 110 -3.79 -14.90 10.83
C THR A 110 -4.68 -13.71 10.44
N ARG A 111 -4.10 -12.55 10.21
CA ARG A 111 -4.85 -11.32 9.84
C ARG A 111 -5.56 -11.44 8.49
N ILE A 112 -4.97 -12.17 7.53
CA ILE A 112 -5.61 -12.42 6.22
C ILE A 112 -6.83 -13.34 6.41
N ALA A 113 -6.70 -14.38 7.23
CA ALA A 113 -7.79 -15.33 7.50
C ALA A 113 -8.98 -14.69 8.25
N GLU A 114 -8.72 -13.70 9.10
CA GLU A 114 -9.73 -12.96 9.86
C GLU A 114 -10.49 -11.92 9.03
N ARG A 115 -9.97 -11.54 7.85
CA ARG A 115 -10.63 -10.55 6.98
C ARG A 115 -11.79 -11.16 6.21
N ASP A 116 -12.81 -10.33 5.98
CA ASP A 116 -13.89 -10.67 5.06
C ASP A 116 -13.31 -10.96 3.65
N PRO A 117 -13.53 -12.17 3.12
CA PRO A 117 -13.01 -12.56 1.82
C PRO A 117 -13.55 -11.72 0.65
N THR A 118 -14.71 -11.07 0.82
CA THR A 118 -15.32 -10.21 -0.22
C THR A 118 -14.63 -8.87 -0.36
N HIS A 119 -13.84 -8.44 0.64
CA HIS A 119 -13.14 -7.16 0.69
C HIS A 119 -11.63 -7.27 0.48
N GLN A 120 -11.16 -8.37 -0.11
CA GLN A 120 -9.75 -8.55 -0.41
C GLN A 120 -9.53 -9.40 -1.67
N ILE A 121 -8.40 -9.15 -2.36
CA ILE A 121 -7.95 -10.00 -3.45
C ILE A 121 -7.69 -11.41 -2.89
N GLN A 122 -8.40 -12.41 -3.44
CA GLN A 122 -8.25 -13.80 -3.04
C GLN A 122 -6.97 -14.39 -3.63
N MET A 123 -6.24 -15.10 -2.80
CA MET A 123 -4.98 -15.77 -3.16
C MET A 123 -4.88 -17.10 -2.43
N ASP A 124 -4.32 -18.11 -3.07
CA ASP A 124 -3.94 -19.35 -2.40
C ASP A 124 -2.72 -19.16 -1.48
N MET A 125 -2.48 -20.13 -0.61
CA MET A 125 -1.43 -20.06 0.41
C MET A 125 -0.01 -19.97 -0.20
N GLU A 126 0.23 -20.61 -1.35
CA GLU A 126 1.52 -20.56 -2.03
C GLU A 126 1.77 -19.16 -2.59
N SER A 127 0.78 -18.59 -3.26
CA SER A 127 0.82 -17.22 -3.76
C SER A 127 1.02 -16.19 -2.64
N ILE A 128 0.35 -16.35 -1.48
CA ILE A 128 0.54 -15.47 -0.33
C ILE A 128 1.98 -15.52 0.17
N ARG A 129 2.58 -16.72 0.30
CA ARG A 129 3.98 -16.89 0.72
C ARG A 129 4.94 -16.24 -0.27
N LYS A 130 4.75 -16.49 -1.57
CA LYS A 130 5.55 -15.88 -2.63
C LYS A 130 5.48 -14.36 -2.62
N VAL A 131 4.28 -13.80 -2.49
CA VAL A 131 4.09 -12.34 -2.36
C VAL A 131 4.76 -11.81 -1.10
N TYR A 132 4.70 -12.54 0.02
CA TYR A 132 5.39 -12.17 1.26
C TYR A 132 6.92 -12.06 1.04
N GLU A 133 7.55 -13.08 0.45
CA GLU A 133 8.99 -13.12 0.18
C GLU A 133 9.41 -11.97 -0.75
N LEU A 134 8.69 -11.79 -1.86
CA LEU A 134 8.95 -10.70 -2.81
C LEU A 134 8.79 -9.32 -2.16
N SER A 135 7.78 -9.16 -1.31
CA SER A 135 7.52 -7.91 -0.60
C SER A 135 8.63 -7.55 0.40
N ILE A 136 9.15 -8.54 1.14
CA ILE A 136 10.29 -8.33 2.05
C ILE A 136 11.56 -7.97 1.26
N ALA A 137 11.76 -8.59 0.09
CA ALA A 137 12.90 -8.34 -0.79
C ALA A 137 12.73 -7.10 -1.69
N ALA A 138 11.58 -6.40 -1.63
CA ALA A 138 11.33 -5.25 -2.49
C ALA A 138 12.47 -4.21 -2.42
N PRO A 139 13.01 -3.75 -3.57
CA PRO A 139 14.17 -2.86 -3.64
C PRO A 139 13.77 -1.40 -3.35
N ILE A 140 13.44 -1.12 -2.11
CA ILE A 140 13.08 0.23 -1.65
C ILE A 140 14.07 0.77 -0.62
N TYR A 141 14.22 2.10 -0.58
CA TYR A 141 14.97 2.83 0.44
C TYR A 141 13.96 3.55 1.36
N PRO A 142 13.44 2.89 2.41
CA PRO A 142 12.40 3.45 3.24
C PRO A 142 12.96 4.54 4.17
N ALA A 143 12.23 5.66 4.28
CA ALA A 143 12.51 6.69 5.28
C ALA A 143 12.01 6.29 6.67
N LEU A 144 11.02 5.39 6.75
CA LEU A 144 10.50 4.79 7.98
C LEU A 144 10.35 3.28 7.82
N VAL A 145 10.56 2.56 8.92
CA VAL A 145 10.33 1.12 9.00
C VAL A 145 9.45 0.83 10.22
N PHE A 146 8.30 0.23 10.00
CA PHE A 146 7.42 -0.26 11.04
C PHE A 146 7.42 -1.78 11.11
N GLU A 147 7.87 -2.34 12.22
CA GLU A 147 7.61 -3.75 12.56
C GLU A 147 6.27 -3.85 13.29
N ASN A 148 5.21 -4.10 12.55
CA ASN A 148 3.85 -4.08 13.07
C ASN A 148 3.49 -5.37 13.82
N ARG A 149 4.06 -5.57 15.00
CA ARG A 149 3.66 -6.62 15.95
C ARG A 149 2.58 -6.10 16.90
N SER A 150 2.78 -4.88 17.44
CA SER A 150 1.90 -4.27 18.45
C SER A 150 2.09 -2.75 18.51
N LEU A 151 2.18 -2.07 17.33
CA LEU A 151 2.32 -0.61 17.30
C LEU A 151 1.06 0.07 17.83
N SER A 152 1.25 1.01 18.75
CA SER A 152 0.18 1.87 19.20
C SER A 152 -0.14 2.96 18.16
N VAL A 153 -1.36 3.49 18.22
CA VAL A 153 -1.79 4.61 17.36
C VAL A 153 -0.89 5.83 17.58
N GLU A 154 -0.54 6.10 18.84
CA GLU A 154 0.29 7.24 19.24
C GLU A 154 1.71 7.15 18.68
N GLU A 155 2.32 5.96 18.66
CA GLU A 155 3.64 5.74 18.06
C GLU A 155 3.62 6.03 16.55
N ILE A 156 2.60 5.53 15.85
CA ILE A 156 2.42 5.78 14.41
C ILE A 156 2.27 7.28 14.16
N VAL A 157 1.34 7.94 14.85
CA VAL A 157 1.05 9.36 14.69
C VAL A 157 2.29 10.21 14.96
N THR A 158 3.02 9.94 16.05
CA THR A 158 4.21 10.72 16.44
C THR A 158 5.30 10.65 15.37
N GLN A 159 5.58 9.45 14.83
CA GLN A 159 6.62 9.30 13.82
C GLN A 159 6.26 10.00 12.50
N PHE A 160 5.00 9.92 12.07
CA PHE A 160 4.56 10.63 10.88
C PHE A 160 4.50 12.14 11.06
N GLN A 161 4.07 12.65 12.21
CA GLN A 161 4.04 14.09 12.50
C GLN A 161 5.44 14.72 12.41
N GLN A 162 6.46 14.05 12.92
CA GLN A 162 7.84 14.53 12.84
C GLN A 162 8.28 14.74 11.39
N ILE A 163 7.96 13.81 10.49
CA ILE A 163 8.35 13.90 9.09
C ILE A 163 7.49 14.90 8.31
N LEU A 164 6.17 14.87 8.53
CA LEU A 164 5.25 15.79 7.84
C LEU A 164 5.51 17.26 8.24
N SER A 165 5.95 17.52 9.46
CA SER A 165 6.30 18.86 9.91
C SER A 165 7.60 19.38 9.31
N LEU A 166 8.58 18.51 9.08
CA LEU A 166 9.86 18.85 8.44
C LEU A 166 9.70 19.19 6.94
N SER A 167 8.62 18.73 6.32
CA SER A 167 8.36 18.91 4.88
C SER A 167 7.53 20.17 4.56
N THR A 168 7.18 20.96 5.57
CA THR A 168 6.39 22.20 5.43
C THR A 168 7.24 23.47 5.59
N GLY A 169 8.56 23.35 5.73
CA GLY A 169 9.53 24.47 5.85
C GLY A 169 10.13 24.93 4.53
#